data_9a591d8f89e967620e349abe4fc1a064
#
_entry.id   9a591d8f89e967620e349abe4fc1a064
#
_cell.length_a   1.000
_cell.length_b   1.000
_cell.length_c   1.000
_cell.angle_alpha   90.00
_cell.angle_beta   90.00
_cell.angle_gamma   90.00
#
_symmetry.space_group_name_H-M   'P 1'
#
loop_
_entity.id
_entity.type
_entity.pdbx_description
1 polymer ?
#
loop_
_entity_poly.entity_id
_entity_poly.type
_entity_poly.pdbx_seq_one_letter_code
_entity_poly.pdbx_strand_id
1 'polypeptide(L)'
;LLDEIVGHLREGVEIDDEQPIEVIDRRMKERPDTMHLPYHVDEGEDVPRFHLTGYDIRYNITGLAHGEDGFPTNNNEIAGALNARLMQKIDKHVDDITSVEEYKCDDADTVIVCYGGTKRSVMTVVDTLRAKGEKIGYFRPITVWPFPEKQLKKVAAHAKRILVVEHNYGQILYEVERIVKDDCKIDFLGNVKGTVITPAEIIKKIEEVR
;
A
#
# COMPACT_ATOMS: atom_id res chain seq x y z
N LEU A 1 -2.89 -6.38 2.40
CA LEU A 1 -2.08 -7.55 2.00
C LEU A 1 -1.86 -8.47 3.17
N LEU A 2 -1.99 -9.75 2.94
CA LEU A 2 -1.84 -10.79 3.93
C LEU A 2 -1.03 -11.94 3.32
N ASP A 3 0.04 -12.36 4.01
CA ASP A 3 0.74 -13.58 3.66
C ASP A 3 -0.09 -14.79 4.11
N GLU A 4 -0.17 -15.85 3.31
CA GLU A 4 -0.98 -17.03 3.62
C GLU A 4 -0.65 -17.61 5.00
N ILE A 5 0.64 -17.77 5.29
CA ILE A 5 1.10 -18.31 6.57
C ILE A 5 0.63 -17.46 7.76
N VAL A 6 0.63 -16.14 7.62
CA VAL A 6 0.13 -15.23 8.66
C VAL A 6 -1.38 -15.35 8.83
N GLY A 7 -2.12 -15.57 7.73
CA GLY A 7 -3.57 -15.78 7.74
C GLY A 7 -4.02 -17.03 8.50
N HIS A 8 -3.14 -18.01 8.67
CA HIS A 8 -3.40 -19.23 9.45
C HIS A 8 -2.96 -19.17 10.91
N LEU A 9 -2.27 -18.10 11.31
CA LEU A 9 -1.87 -17.91 12.71
C LEU A 9 -3.08 -17.54 13.57
N ARG A 10 -3.05 -17.99 14.82
CA ARG A 10 -4.04 -17.62 15.84
C ARG A 10 -3.37 -16.73 16.86
N GLU A 11 -3.96 -15.57 17.11
CA GLU A 11 -3.53 -14.67 18.18
C GLU A 11 -4.73 -13.94 18.78
N GLY A 12 -4.56 -13.41 19.99
CA GLY A 12 -5.56 -12.55 20.62
C GLY A 12 -5.67 -11.24 19.86
N VAL A 13 -6.89 -10.80 19.61
CA VAL A 13 -7.19 -9.47 19.05
C VAL A 13 -7.98 -8.71 20.10
N GLU A 14 -7.43 -7.58 20.53
CA GLU A 14 -8.14 -6.63 21.37
C GLU A 14 -8.80 -5.59 20.48
N ILE A 15 -10.09 -5.42 20.62
CA ILE A 15 -10.87 -4.40 19.93
C ILE A 15 -11.26 -3.37 20.97
N ASP A 16 -10.85 -2.14 20.76
CA ASP A 16 -11.26 -1.02 21.60
C ASP A 16 -12.61 -0.48 21.11
N ASP A 17 -13.68 -0.98 21.70
CA ASP A 17 -15.04 -0.60 21.34
C ASP A 17 -15.40 0.83 21.79
N GLU A 18 -14.56 1.48 22.60
CA GLU A 18 -14.77 2.85 23.07
C GLU A 18 -14.19 3.90 22.13
N GLN A 19 -13.33 3.51 21.19
CA GLN A 19 -12.80 4.44 20.20
C GLN A 19 -13.88 4.83 19.17
N PRO A 20 -14.15 6.15 19.02
CA PRO A 20 -15.09 6.61 18.01
C PRO A 20 -14.55 6.32 16.62
N ILE A 21 -15.34 5.65 15.79
CA ILE A 21 -15.02 5.42 14.39
C ILE A 21 -15.57 6.60 13.59
N GLU A 22 -14.69 7.36 12.95
CA GLU A 22 -15.09 8.40 12.02
C GLU A 22 -15.62 7.77 10.73
N VAL A 23 -16.87 8.03 10.42
CA VAL A 23 -17.52 7.54 9.19
C VAL A 23 -17.76 8.71 8.25
N ILE A 24 -17.10 8.68 7.09
CA ILE A 24 -17.33 9.65 6.02
C ILE A 24 -18.57 9.23 5.24
N ASP A 25 -19.61 10.05 5.30
CA ASP A 25 -20.86 9.83 4.55
C ASP A 25 -20.82 10.56 3.21
N ARG A 26 -20.67 9.81 2.12
CA ARG A 26 -20.65 10.32 0.73
C ARG A 26 -21.99 10.24 0.04
N ARG A 27 -23.05 9.88 0.74
CA ARG A 27 -24.39 9.78 0.16
C ARG A 27 -24.96 11.15 -0.20
N MET A 28 -25.77 11.20 -1.20
CA MET A 28 -26.58 12.38 -1.48
C MET A 28 -27.62 12.55 -0.36
N LYS A 29 -27.74 13.76 0.19
CA LYS A 29 -28.67 14.06 1.27
C LYS A 29 -30.10 14.26 0.78
N GLU A 30 -30.25 14.67 -0.48
CA GLU A 30 -31.54 14.98 -1.10
C GLU A 30 -31.81 14.03 -2.26
N ARG A 31 -33.10 13.73 -2.46
CA ARG A 31 -33.55 12.95 -3.61
C ARG A 31 -33.36 13.80 -4.86
N PRO A 32 -32.67 13.34 -5.91
CA PRO A 32 -32.57 14.09 -7.15
C PRO A 32 -33.94 14.18 -7.84
N ASP A 33 -34.24 15.34 -8.39
CA ASP A 33 -35.46 15.56 -9.19
C ASP A 33 -35.40 14.84 -10.55
N THR A 34 -34.20 14.41 -10.94
CA THR A 34 -33.91 13.74 -12.22
C THR A 34 -33.30 12.37 -11.97
N MET A 35 -33.04 11.62 -13.01
CA MET A 35 -32.34 10.34 -12.94
C MET A 35 -30.97 10.52 -12.27
N HIS A 36 -30.69 9.68 -11.25
CA HIS A 36 -29.41 9.67 -10.58
C HIS A 36 -28.31 9.14 -11.52
N LEU A 37 -27.21 9.89 -11.62
CA LEU A 37 -26.00 9.51 -12.35
C LEU A 37 -24.96 8.99 -11.36
N PRO A 38 -24.81 7.67 -11.19
CA PRO A 38 -24.02 7.09 -10.10
C PRO A 38 -22.51 7.34 -10.23
N TYR A 39 -22.04 7.71 -11.42
CA TYR A 39 -20.62 7.97 -11.69
C TYR A 39 -20.33 9.44 -12.07
N HIS A 40 -21.32 10.30 -11.95
CA HIS A 40 -21.10 11.74 -12.08
C HIS A 40 -20.27 12.26 -10.90
N VAL A 41 -19.29 13.09 -11.20
CA VAL A 41 -18.43 13.74 -10.20
C VAL A 41 -18.61 15.24 -10.32
N ASP A 42 -18.99 15.87 -9.23
CA ASP A 42 -19.19 17.31 -9.16
C ASP A 42 -17.87 18.08 -9.40
N GLU A 43 -17.95 19.32 -9.87
CA GLU A 43 -16.78 20.16 -10.10
C GLU A 43 -16.00 20.35 -8.79
N GLY A 44 -14.69 20.05 -8.83
CA GLY A 44 -13.81 20.14 -7.66
C GLY A 44 -13.78 18.88 -6.78
N GLU A 45 -14.62 17.89 -7.06
CA GLU A 45 -14.61 16.59 -6.37
C GLU A 45 -13.83 15.55 -7.18
N ASP A 46 -13.39 14.49 -6.54
CA ASP A 46 -12.68 13.38 -7.19
C ASP A 46 -13.47 12.06 -7.13
N VAL A 47 -14.53 12.00 -6.30
CA VAL A 47 -15.30 10.79 -6.03
C VAL A 47 -16.79 11.07 -6.20
N PRO A 48 -17.54 10.22 -6.93
CA PRO A 48 -18.98 10.40 -7.11
C PRO A 48 -19.71 10.23 -5.77
N ARG A 49 -20.84 10.91 -5.64
CA ARG A 49 -21.81 10.70 -4.57
C ARG A 49 -22.80 9.65 -5.02
N PHE A 50 -23.30 8.83 -4.09
CA PHE A 50 -24.23 7.76 -4.45
C PHE A 50 -25.42 7.69 -3.49
N HIS A 51 -26.53 7.16 -4.01
CA HIS A 51 -27.70 6.83 -3.22
C HIS A 51 -27.64 5.41 -2.67
N LEU A 52 -28.30 5.23 -1.54
CA LEU A 52 -28.53 3.89 -1.01
C LEU A 52 -29.50 3.11 -1.91
N THR A 53 -29.20 1.84 -2.11
CA THR A 53 -30.09 0.91 -2.81
C THR A 53 -31.40 0.75 -2.04
N GLY A 54 -32.55 0.73 -2.73
CA GLY A 54 -33.86 0.53 -2.12
C GLY A 54 -34.64 1.78 -1.73
N TYR A 55 -34.13 2.99 -2.06
CA TYR A 55 -34.79 4.27 -1.77
C TYR A 55 -35.49 4.88 -2.99
N ASP A 56 -36.33 4.11 -3.68
CA ASP A 56 -37.13 4.54 -4.83
C ASP A 56 -36.38 5.19 -6.03
N ILE A 57 -35.06 5.05 -6.05
CA ILE A 57 -34.18 5.55 -7.11
C ILE A 57 -33.61 4.36 -7.86
N ARG A 58 -33.75 4.38 -9.17
CA ARG A 58 -33.15 3.39 -10.05
C ARG A 58 -31.90 3.97 -10.68
N TYR A 59 -30.82 3.24 -10.64
CA TYR A 59 -29.56 3.56 -11.32
C TYR A 59 -28.85 2.27 -11.71
N ASN A 60 -27.96 2.35 -12.67
CA ASN A 60 -27.17 1.21 -13.13
C ASN A 60 -25.74 1.29 -12.62
N ILE A 61 -25.18 0.14 -12.29
CA ILE A 61 -23.77 -0.01 -11.91
C ILE A 61 -23.19 -1.15 -12.75
N THR A 62 -21.99 -0.95 -13.30
CA THR A 62 -21.28 -1.97 -14.07
C THR A 62 -19.79 -1.93 -13.81
N GLY A 63 -19.11 -3.06 -13.96
CA GLY A 63 -17.65 -3.18 -13.97
C GLY A 63 -17.01 -2.96 -15.34
N LEU A 64 -17.80 -2.77 -16.40
CA LEU A 64 -17.32 -2.45 -17.74
C LEU A 64 -17.00 -0.95 -17.86
N ALA A 65 -16.32 -0.54 -18.94
CA ALA A 65 -16.23 0.88 -19.27
C ALA A 65 -17.64 1.46 -19.43
N HIS A 66 -17.91 2.60 -18.80
CA HIS A 66 -19.26 3.15 -18.66
C HIS A 66 -19.26 4.68 -18.70
N GLY A 67 -20.44 5.24 -19.00
CA GLY A 67 -20.74 6.65 -18.81
C GLY A 67 -21.13 7.00 -17.37
N GLU A 68 -21.46 8.26 -17.13
CA GLU A 68 -21.92 8.75 -15.82
C GLU A 68 -23.23 8.11 -15.36
N ASP A 69 -24.04 7.66 -16.30
CA ASP A 69 -25.30 6.93 -16.09
C ASP A 69 -25.12 5.49 -15.63
N GLY A 70 -23.89 4.98 -15.66
CA GLY A 70 -23.53 3.63 -15.25
C GLY A 70 -23.81 2.55 -16.29
N PHE A 71 -24.26 2.90 -17.50
CA PHE A 71 -24.43 1.92 -18.57
C PHE A 71 -23.13 1.65 -19.33
N PRO A 72 -22.88 0.40 -19.75
CA PRO A 72 -21.69 0.06 -20.55
C PRO A 72 -21.61 0.88 -21.83
N THR A 73 -20.40 1.25 -22.23
CA THR A 73 -20.16 2.00 -23.44
C THR A 73 -19.02 1.41 -24.27
N ASN A 74 -19.17 1.47 -25.59
CA ASN A 74 -18.08 1.21 -26.54
C ASN A 74 -17.49 2.52 -27.11
N ASN A 75 -17.88 3.68 -26.59
CA ASN A 75 -17.31 4.95 -26.99
C ASN A 75 -15.91 5.10 -26.36
N ASN A 76 -14.88 5.17 -27.21
CA ASN A 76 -13.48 5.23 -26.78
C ASN A 76 -13.16 6.51 -25.99
N GLU A 77 -13.78 7.64 -26.32
CA GLU A 77 -13.57 8.91 -25.62
C GLU A 77 -14.10 8.84 -24.18
N ILE A 78 -15.29 8.28 -23.99
CA ILE A 78 -15.88 8.09 -22.66
C ILE A 78 -15.04 7.11 -21.85
N ALA A 79 -14.65 5.98 -22.43
CA ALA A 79 -13.82 4.98 -21.76
C ALA A 79 -12.43 5.55 -21.40
N GLY A 80 -11.81 6.33 -22.29
CA GLY A 80 -10.55 7.00 -22.07
C GLY A 80 -10.63 8.02 -20.93
N ALA A 81 -11.67 8.85 -20.92
CA ALA A 81 -11.91 9.84 -19.86
C ALA A 81 -12.16 9.18 -18.51
N LEU A 82 -12.92 8.08 -18.46
CA LEU A 82 -13.12 7.28 -17.25
C LEU A 82 -11.79 6.78 -16.69
N ASN A 83 -10.97 6.14 -17.51
CA ASN A 83 -9.68 5.60 -17.07
C ASN A 83 -8.73 6.70 -16.59
N ALA A 84 -8.66 7.83 -17.31
CA ALA A 84 -7.87 8.98 -16.90
C ALA A 84 -8.31 9.52 -15.54
N ARG A 85 -9.61 9.67 -15.30
CA ARG A 85 -10.17 10.12 -14.03
C ARG A 85 -9.83 9.15 -12.89
N LEU A 86 -9.96 7.84 -13.12
CA LEU A 86 -9.65 6.83 -12.11
C LEU A 86 -8.18 6.88 -11.66
N MET A 87 -7.26 7.14 -12.58
CA MET A 87 -5.84 7.31 -12.23
C MET A 87 -5.59 8.65 -11.55
N GLN A 88 -6.10 9.75 -12.12
CA GLN A 88 -5.90 11.10 -11.58
C GLN A 88 -6.38 11.25 -10.14
N LYS A 89 -7.50 10.62 -9.77
CA LYS A 89 -8.02 10.65 -8.40
C LYS A 89 -7.06 10.02 -7.38
N ILE A 90 -6.21 9.07 -7.80
CA ILE A 90 -5.17 8.49 -6.96
C ILE A 90 -3.91 9.37 -6.99
N ASP A 91 -3.49 9.78 -8.19
CA ASP A 91 -2.26 10.56 -8.39
C ASP A 91 -2.26 11.90 -7.66
N LYS A 92 -3.42 12.56 -7.59
CA LYS A 92 -3.59 13.81 -6.84
C LYS A 92 -3.42 13.65 -5.33
N HIS A 93 -3.71 12.46 -4.80
CA HIS A 93 -3.80 12.18 -3.37
C HIS A 93 -2.73 11.19 -2.88
N VAL A 94 -1.66 10.97 -3.64
CA VAL A 94 -0.59 10.02 -3.27
C VAL A 94 -0.03 10.30 -1.88
N ASP A 95 0.23 11.56 -1.55
CA ASP A 95 0.80 11.94 -0.26
C ASP A 95 -0.17 11.71 0.92
N ASP A 96 -1.46 11.76 0.66
CA ASP A 96 -2.54 11.52 1.62
C ASP A 96 -2.80 10.02 1.83
N ILE A 97 -2.68 9.25 0.75
CA ILE A 97 -2.96 7.82 0.72
C ILE A 97 -1.78 7.01 1.26
N THR A 98 -0.54 7.46 0.96
CA THR A 98 0.65 6.69 1.31
C THR A 98 0.96 6.79 2.80
N SER A 99 1.15 5.63 3.43
CA SER A 99 1.56 5.51 4.82
C SER A 99 2.74 4.56 4.93
N VAL A 100 3.70 4.91 5.78
CA VAL A 100 4.92 4.13 6.01
C VAL A 100 5.23 4.05 7.49
N GLU A 101 5.99 3.04 7.86
CA GLU A 101 6.63 2.91 9.16
C GLU A 101 8.14 2.87 8.94
N GLU A 102 8.84 3.89 9.45
CA GLU A 102 10.30 3.95 9.48
C GLU A 102 10.76 3.65 10.91
N TYR A 103 11.62 2.66 11.07
CA TYR A 103 12.17 2.29 12.38
C TYR A 103 13.69 2.30 12.34
N LYS A 104 14.28 3.23 13.11
CA LYS A 104 15.74 3.42 13.21
C LYS A 104 16.41 3.62 11.83
N CYS A 105 15.74 4.31 10.91
CA CYS A 105 16.27 4.54 9.55
C CYS A 105 17.23 5.73 9.48
N ASP A 106 17.09 6.75 10.33
CA ASP A 106 17.81 8.05 10.19
C ASP A 106 19.33 7.95 10.10
N ASP A 107 19.93 6.97 10.79
CA ASP A 107 21.39 6.75 10.80
C ASP A 107 21.78 5.37 10.26
N ALA A 108 20.86 4.67 9.57
CA ALA A 108 21.06 3.31 9.15
C ALA A 108 21.94 3.22 7.88
N ASP A 109 23.01 2.45 7.96
CA ASP A 109 23.81 2.05 6.78
C ASP A 109 23.10 0.96 5.97
N THR A 110 22.33 0.10 6.64
CA THR A 110 21.50 -0.94 6.02
C THR A 110 20.04 -0.74 6.42
N VAL A 111 19.14 -0.69 5.43
CA VAL A 111 17.70 -0.62 5.66
C VAL A 111 17.02 -1.85 5.10
N ILE A 112 16.19 -2.51 5.91
CA ILE A 112 15.39 -3.64 5.47
C ILE A 112 14.04 -3.12 5.00
N VAL A 113 13.68 -3.39 3.75
CA VAL A 113 12.32 -3.12 3.24
C VAL A 113 11.49 -4.38 3.43
N CYS A 114 10.37 -4.26 4.14
CA CYS A 114 9.47 -5.38 4.41
C CYS A 114 8.02 -4.90 4.55
N TYR A 115 7.06 -5.80 4.40
CA TYR A 115 5.64 -5.50 4.63
C TYR A 115 4.92 -6.72 5.24
N GLY A 116 3.65 -6.51 5.66
CA GLY A 116 2.82 -7.59 6.22
C GLY A 116 3.43 -8.25 7.44
N GLY A 117 3.32 -9.56 7.52
CA GLY A 117 3.80 -10.39 8.63
C GLY A 117 5.31 -10.42 8.79
N THR A 118 6.07 -10.18 7.72
CA THR A 118 7.54 -10.18 7.70
C THR A 118 8.12 -9.16 8.70
N LYS A 119 7.40 -8.08 8.98
CA LYS A 119 7.81 -7.05 9.95
C LYS A 119 8.23 -7.63 11.30
N ARG A 120 7.52 -8.65 11.80
CA ARG A 120 7.81 -9.23 13.14
C ARG A 120 9.23 -9.79 13.22
N SER A 121 9.64 -10.56 12.20
CA SER A 121 11.00 -11.09 12.11
C SER A 121 12.03 -9.99 11.91
N VAL A 122 11.73 -9.03 11.03
CA VAL A 122 12.64 -7.90 10.73
C VAL A 122 12.85 -7.00 11.94
N MET A 123 11.82 -6.69 12.72
CA MET A 123 11.95 -5.89 13.94
C MET A 123 12.90 -6.55 14.95
N THR A 124 12.75 -7.87 15.15
CA THR A 124 13.65 -8.65 16.01
C THR A 124 15.11 -8.58 15.53
N VAL A 125 15.34 -8.65 14.21
CA VAL A 125 16.68 -8.52 13.61
C VAL A 125 17.27 -7.14 13.88
N VAL A 126 16.48 -6.09 13.59
CA VAL A 126 16.95 -4.70 13.80
C VAL A 126 17.32 -4.47 15.26
N ASP A 127 16.50 -4.89 16.21
CA ASP A 127 16.80 -4.71 17.63
C ASP A 127 18.02 -5.51 18.07
N THR A 128 18.15 -6.75 17.60
CA THR A 128 19.30 -7.62 17.91
C THR A 128 20.61 -7.03 17.37
N LEU A 129 20.64 -6.54 16.15
CA LEU A 129 21.84 -6.00 15.53
C LEU A 129 22.16 -4.59 16.05
N ARG A 130 21.17 -3.77 16.35
CA ARG A 130 21.35 -2.47 17.01
C ARG A 130 21.96 -2.63 18.41
N ALA A 131 21.57 -3.63 19.17
CA ALA A 131 22.17 -3.94 20.47
C ALA A 131 23.68 -4.31 20.36
N LYS A 132 24.13 -4.76 19.18
CA LYS A 132 25.54 -5.02 18.85
C LYS A 132 26.26 -3.80 18.25
N GLY A 133 25.61 -2.64 18.17
CA GLY A 133 26.17 -1.40 17.64
C GLY A 133 26.08 -1.24 16.12
N GLU A 134 25.32 -2.09 15.42
CA GLU A 134 25.17 -2.00 13.98
C GLU A 134 24.15 -0.91 13.58
N LYS A 135 24.44 -0.18 12.51
CA LYS A 135 23.56 0.84 11.96
C LYS A 135 22.58 0.24 10.97
N ILE A 136 21.49 -0.31 11.49
CA ILE A 136 20.45 -0.98 10.72
C ILE A 136 19.07 -0.46 11.13
N GLY A 137 18.17 -0.36 10.14
CA GLY A 137 16.77 0.01 10.34
C GLY A 137 15.84 -0.77 9.42
N TYR A 138 14.53 -0.51 9.50
CA TYR A 138 13.61 -1.00 8.49
C TYR A 138 12.66 0.09 8.01
N PHE A 139 12.30 -0.02 6.74
CA PHE A 139 11.26 0.74 6.06
C PHE A 139 10.12 -0.21 5.72
N ARG A 140 8.92 0.09 6.18
CA ARG A 140 7.72 -0.69 5.91
C ARG A 140 6.69 0.14 5.20
N PRO A 141 6.42 -0.09 3.90
CA PRO A 141 5.24 0.46 3.27
C PRO A 141 3.99 -0.16 3.92
N ILE A 142 3.14 0.67 4.53
CA ILE A 142 1.81 0.28 5.00
C ILE A 142 0.86 0.30 3.81
N THR A 143 0.93 1.36 3.02
CA THR A 143 0.31 1.42 1.69
C THR A 143 1.29 0.89 0.65
N VAL A 144 0.91 -0.16 -0.08
CA VAL A 144 1.77 -0.75 -1.11
C VAL A 144 1.44 -0.27 -2.52
N TRP A 145 0.27 0.32 -2.70
CA TRP A 145 -0.10 1.01 -3.93
C TRP A 145 -1.10 2.14 -3.64
N PRO A 146 -0.85 3.39 -4.10
CA PRO A 146 0.39 3.82 -4.76
C PRO A 146 1.59 3.62 -3.84
N PHE A 147 2.77 3.35 -4.40
CA PHE A 147 3.96 3.09 -3.59
C PHE A 147 4.51 4.40 -3.00
N PRO A 148 4.98 4.43 -1.73
CA PRO A 148 5.51 5.60 -1.06
C PRO A 148 6.93 5.97 -1.55
N GLU A 149 7.03 6.40 -2.80
CA GLU A 149 8.30 6.67 -3.48
C GLU A 149 9.15 7.75 -2.81
N LYS A 150 8.50 8.84 -2.38
CA LYS A 150 9.20 9.98 -1.75
C LYS A 150 9.90 9.57 -0.48
N GLN A 151 9.21 8.77 0.35
CA GLN A 151 9.72 8.30 1.62
C GLN A 151 10.86 7.29 1.40
N LEU A 152 10.70 6.35 0.45
CA LEU A 152 11.76 5.40 0.13
C LEU A 152 13.01 6.09 -0.43
N LYS A 153 12.86 7.06 -1.32
CA LYS A 153 13.99 7.87 -1.84
C LYS A 153 14.74 8.59 -0.73
N LYS A 154 14.02 9.18 0.23
CA LYS A 154 14.62 9.83 1.39
C LYS A 154 15.51 8.87 2.19
N VAL A 155 15.04 7.64 2.42
CA VAL A 155 15.80 6.61 3.13
C VAL A 155 16.98 6.12 2.29
N ALA A 156 16.79 5.86 1.00
CA ALA A 156 17.83 5.39 0.09
C ALA A 156 19.00 6.38 -0.07
N ALA A 157 18.71 7.69 -0.01
CA ALA A 157 19.71 8.74 -0.20
C ALA A 157 20.87 8.71 0.81
N HIS A 158 20.70 8.07 1.97
CA HIS A 158 21.75 7.96 3.00
C HIS A 158 22.12 6.50 3.33
N ALA A 159 21.30 5.53 3.01
CA ALA A 159 21.60 4.13 3.20
C ALA A 159 22.66 3.65 2.20
N LYS A 160 23.56 2.80 2.64
CA LYS A 160 24.54 2.14 1.76
C LYS A 160 23.95 0.91 1.07
N ARG A 161 22.92 0.33 1.70
CA ARG A 161 22.30 -0.92 1.28
C ARG A 161 20.83 -0.97 1.66
N ILE A 162 20.01 -1.52 0.76
CA ILE A 162 18.65 -1.96 1.03
C ILE A 162 18.57 -3.48 0.88
N LEU A 163 18.01 -4.17 1.88
CA LEU A 163 17.65 -5.59 1.80
C LEU A 163 16.13 -5.70 1.74
N VAL A 164 15.59 -6.17 0.62
CA VAL A 164 14.16 -6.45 0.49
C VAL A 164 13.86 -7.86 1.00
N VAL A 165 12.90 -7.98 1.93
CA VAL A 165 12.51 -9.26 2.55
C VAL A 165 11.02 -9.48 2.38
N GLU A 166 10.62 -10.49 1.60
CA GLU A 166 9.22 -10.74 1.28
C GLU A 166 8.90 -12.22 0.98
N HIS A 167 7.63 -12.59 1.15
CA HIS A 167 7.14 -13.95 0.94
C HIS A 167 6.70 -14.20 -0.52
N ASN A 168 7.51 -13.80 -1.49
CA ASN A 168 7.31 -14.00 -2.92
C ASN A 168 8.64 -13.92 -3.68
N TYR A 169 8.59 -13.85 -5.00
CA TYR A 169 9.76 -13.77 -5.89
C TYR A 169 10.22 -12.34 -6.21
N GLY A 170 9.88 -11.34 -5.41
CA GLY A 170 10.39 -9.98 -5.60
C GLY A 170 9.36 -9.00 -6.16
N GLN A 171 8.10 -9.04 -5.74
CA GLN A 171 7.08 -8.09 -6.21
C GLN A 171 7.37 -6.66 -5.73
N ILE A 172 7.73 -6.49 -4.47
CA ILE A 172 8.15 -5.19 -3.92
C ILE A 172 9.60 -4.88 -4.28
N LEU A 173 10.44 -5.88 -4.48
CA LEU A 173 11.80 -5.70 -4.98
C LEU A 173 11.81 -4.86 -6.26
N TYR A 174 10.95 -5.17 -7.24
CA TYR A 174 10.90 -4.41 -8.50
C TYR A 174 10.50 -2.95 -8.30
N GLU A 175 9.64 -2.64 -7.35
CA GLU A 175 9.31 -1.26 -6.98
C GLU A 175 10.51 -0.57 -6.34
N VAL A 176 11.21 -1.24 -5.43
CA VAL A 176 12.42 -0.71 -4.79
C VAL A 176 13.51 -0.44 -5.82
N GLU A 177 13.78 -1.38 -6.74
CA GLU A 177 14.77 -1.22 -7.82
C GLU A 177 14.41 -0.05 -8.74
N ARG A 178 13.14 0.06 -9.14
CA ARG A 178 12.64 1.16 -9.98
C ARG A 178 12.86 2.54 -9.35
N ILE A 179 12.68 2.63 -8.03
CA ILE A 179 12.70 3.90 -7.28
C ILE A 179 14.14 4.28 -6.90
N VAL A 180 14.89 3.33 -6.35
CA VAL A 180 16.23 3.54 -5.76
C VAL A 180 17.30 3.60 -6.84
N LYS A 181 17.16 2.80 -7.90
CA LYS A 181 18.14 2.71 -8.99
C LYS A 181 19.56 2.47 -8.47
N ASP A 182 20.48 3.40 -8.75
CA ASP A 182 21.91 3.30 -8.42
C ASP A 182 22.28 4.02 -7.11
N ASP A 183 21.30 4.54 -6.35
CA ASP A 183 21.56 5.33 -5.13
C ASP A 183 22.23 4.48 -4.04
N CYS A 184 21.87 3.20 -3.92
CA CYS A 184 22.51 2.27 -2.99
C CYS A 184 22.42 0.82 -3.51
N LYS A 185 23.16 -0.10 -2.87
CA LYS A 185 23.09 -1.54 -3.19
C LYS A 185 21.75 -2.12 -2.77
N ILE A 186 21.17 -2.95 -3.64
CA ILE A 186 19.91 -3.64 -3.35
C ILE A 186 20.17 -5.15 -3.34
N ASP A 187 19.72 -5.82 -2.28
CA ASP A 187 19.76 -7.26 -2.10
C ASP A 187 18.36 -7.79 -1.79
N PHE A 188 18.17 -9.08 -1.98
CA PHE A 188 16.87 -9.72 -1.86
C PHE A 188 16.92 -11.01 -1.03
N LEU A 189 15.90 -11.18 -0.19
CA LEU A 189 15.61 -12.42 0.50
C LEU A 189 14.13 -12.75 0.34
N GLY A 190 13.81 -13.71 -0.53
CA GLY A 190 12.46 -14.21 -0.76
C GLY A 190 12.22 -15.59 -0.18
N ASN A 191 11.00 -15.88 0.21
CA ASN A 191 10.55 -17.21 0.58
C ASN A 191 9.17 -17.52 -0.01
N VAL A 192 9.08 -18.60 -0.76
CA VAL A 192 7.83 -19.06 -1.43
C VAL A 192 7.41 -20.45 -0.96
N LYS A 193 8.00 -20.95 0.13
CA LYS A 193 7.75 -22.30 0.64
C LYS A 193 6.55 -22.40 1.58
N GLY A 194 5.83 -21.28 1.83
CA GLY A 194 4.75 -21.26 2.81
C GLY A 194 5.23 -21.33 4.27
N THR A 195 6.49 -21.00 4.54
CA THR A 195 7.07 -20.91 5.89
C THR A 195 7.44 -19.47 6.21
N VAL A 196 7.44 -19.09 7.48
CA VAL A 196 7.85 -17.76 7.93
C VAL A 196 9.35 -17.56 7.68
N ILE A 197 9.73 -16.39 7.17
CA ILE A 197 11.14 -15.98 7.12
C ILE A 197 11.58 -15.66 8.54
N THR A 198 12.56 -16.40 9.03
CA THR A 198 13.03 -16.30 10.41
C THR A 198 14.06 -15.18 10.60
N PRO A 199 14.21 -14.62 11.82
CA PRO A 199 15.29 -13.67 12.12
C PRO A 199 16.68 -14.23 11.78
N ALA A 200 16.92 -15.53 11.99
CA ALA A 200 18.20 -16.15 11.69
C ALA A 200 18.54 -16.15 10.20
N GLU A 201 17.54 -16.41 9.32
CA GLU A 201 17.71 -16.35 7.87
C GLU A 201 18.01 -14.92 7.40
N ILE A 202 17.35 -13.92 7.98
CA ILE A 202 17.59 -12.51 7.65
C ILE A 202 19.01 -12.10 8.08
N ILE A 203 19.44 -12.44 9.30
CA ILE A 203 20.79 -12.14 9.79
C ILE A 203 21.84 -12.81 8.90
N LYS A 204 21.67 -14.09 8.59
CA LYS A 204 22.55 -14.80 7.68
C LYS A 204 22.65 -14.10 6.32
N LYS A 205 21.53 -13.67 5.75
CA LYS A 205 21.53 -12.94 4.48
C LYS A 205 22.29 -11.61 4.57
N ILE A 206 22.12 -10.87 5.66
CA ILE A 206 22.86 -9.62 5.89
C ILE A 206 24.38 -9.88 5.95
N GLU A 207 24.82 -10.97 6.61
CA GLU A 207 26.22 -11.35 6.70
C GLU A 207 26.81 -11.76 5.34
N GLU A 208 26.04 -12.46 4.50
CA GLU A 208 26.44 -12.88 3.15
C GLU A 208 26.68 -11.71 2.19
N VAL A 209 25.95 -10.59 2.37
CA VAL A 209 25.99 -9.46 1.43
C VAL A 209 26.85 -8.28 1.88
N ARG A 210 27.50 -8.41 3.03
CA ARG A 210 28.47 -7.43 3.55
C ARG A 210 29.76 -7.47 2.74
#